data_87abeee949930ecc292d64132b6e7eee
#
_entry.id   87abeee949930ecc292d64132b6e7eee
#
_cell.length_a   1.000
_cell.length_b   1.000
_cell.length_c   1.000
_cell.angle_alpha   90.00
_cell.angle_beta   90.00
_cell.angle_gamma   90.00
#
_symmetry.space_group_name_H-M   'P 1'
#
loop_
_entity.id
_entity.type
_entity.pdbx_description
1 polymer ?
#
loop_
_entity_poly.entity_id
_entity_poly.type
_entity_poly.pdbx_seq_one_letter_code
_entity_poly.pdbx_strand_id
1 'polypeptide(L)'
;VGSEMCIRDRCTITAGGVKNTKELISGAFDVVYKIQSNISYYDSGSTVSIFNSSPAGVPAALDPDTYTIVEKALEVSKASNGAFDITIAPVEELWDFKSESPVPPEQNLINENLKYVGYNNLILDSENKTLTKTIDGVKIDLGGCGKGYACQKALEYIEENYPDSYAILDFGGNVNVYGQNPKKINGSFTVGIQEPFAANGSYSEMVDITSGESIVTSGTYQRHFYYNNKNYHHILDPSTGTPSDSGFDSVSVI
;
A
#
# COMPACT_ATOMS: atom_id res chain seq x y z
N VAL A 1 9.23 13.74 -16.22
CA VAL A 1 9.11 12.46 -15.51
C VAL A 1 10.00 12.50 -14.30
N GLY A 2 9.44 12.29 -13.11
CA GLY A 2 10.19 12.05 -11.88
C GLY A 2 9.96 10.61 -11.42
N SER A 3 11.00 9.97 -10.86
CA SER A 3 10.91 8.62 -10.32
C SER A 3 11.73 8.55 -9.04
N GLU A 4 11.09 8.11 -7.96
CA GLU A 4 11.67 7.98 -6.63
C GLU A 4 11.38 6.60 -6.05
N MET A 5 12.18 6.17 -5.07
CA MET A 5 11.89 4.94 -4.31
C MET A 5 11.10 5.32 -3.05
N CYS A 6 9.81 5.00 -3.05
CA CYS A 6 8.89 5.30 -1.96
C CYS A 6 8.36 4.01 -1.34
N ILE A 7 8.35 3.92 -0.03
CA ILE A 7 7.79 2.76 0.73
C ILE A 7 8.26 1.41 0.16
N ARG A 8 9.56 1.29 -0.18
CA ARG A 8 10.21 0.10 -0.76
C ARG A 8 9.85 -0.25 -2.20
N ASP A 9 8.96 0.48 -2.86
CA ASP A 9 8.59 0.30 -4.26
C ASP A 9 9.00 1.53 -5.09
N ARG A 10 9.07 1.36 -6.40
CA ARG A 10 9.30 2.50 -7.30
C ARG A 10 8.01 3.30 -7.41
N CYS A 11 8.09 4.60 -7.07
CA CYS A 11 7.04 5.57 -7.34
C CYS A 11 7.44 6.41 -8.55
N THR A 12 6.56 6.55 -9.51
CA THR A 12 6.80 7.34 -10.72
C THR A 12 5.68 8.34 -10.93
N ILE A 13 6.05 9.61 -11.18
CA ILE A 13 5.11 10.65 -11.59
C ILE A 13 5.53 11.14 -12.98
N THR A 14 4.63 11.02 -13.93
CA THR A 14 4.76 11.60 -15.26
C THR A 14 3.71 12.69 -15.41
N ALA A 15 4.12 13.92 -15.65
CA ALA A 15 3.21 15.05 -15.78
C ALA A 15 3.59 15.99 -16.92
N GLY A 16 2.65 16.80 -17.36
CA GLY A 16 2.85 17.81 -18.38
C GLY A 16 1.65 18.78 -18.47
N GLY A 17 1.57 19.55 -19.57
CA GLY A 17 0.51 20.55 -19.77
C GLY A 17 0.83 21.92 -19.15
N VAL A 18 1.81 22.01 -18.23
CA VAL A 18 2.20 23.25 -17.55
C VAL A 18 3.69 23.54 -17.71
N LYS A 19 4.08 24.82 -17.56
CA LYS A 19 5.49 25.23 -17.69
C LYS A 19 6.37 24.70 -16.55
N ASN A 20 5.84 24.65 -15.33
CA ASN A 20 6.56 24.31 -14.10
C ASN A 20 6.40 22.82 -13.73
N THR A 21 6.52 21.92 -14.70
CA THR A 21 6.35 20.46 -14.48
C THR A 21 7.30 19.89 -13.42
N LYS A 22 8.52 20.44 -13.28
CA LYS A 22 9.47 19.99 -12.23
C LYS A 22 8.97 20.33 -10.83
N GLU A 23 8.43 21.53 -10.63
CA GLU A 23 7.88 21.99 -9.35
C GLU A 23 6.61 21.17 -9.00
N LEU A 24 5.75 20.91 -10.00
CA LEU A 24 4.60 20.04 -9.86
C LEU A 24 5.03 18.66 -9.33
N ILE A 25 6.00 18.01 -9.98
CA ILE A 25 6.45 16.67 -9.61
C ILE A 25 7.11 16.69 -8.21
N SER A 26 7.98 17.68 -7.94
CA SER A 26 8.62 17.81 -6.62
C SER A 26 7.61 17.99 -5.50
N GLY A 27 6.63 18.91 -5.67
CA GLY A 27 5.62 19.14 -4.65
C GLY A 27 4.70 17.93 -4.42
N ALA A 28 4.38 17.18 -5.48
CA ALA A 28 3.63 15.93 -5.34
C ALA A 28 4.44 14.88 -4.55
N PHE A 29 5.76 14.76 -4.77
CA PHE A 29 6.61 13.88 -3.97
C PHE A 29 6.78 14.37 -2.53
N ASP A 30 6.80 15.67 -2.26
CA ASP A 30 6.85 16.19 -0.88
C ASP A 30 5.63 15.74 -0.07
N VAL A 31 4.44 15.72 -0.68
CA VAL A 31 3.23 15.15 -0.07
C VAL A 31 3.41 13.66 0.25
N VAL A 32 3.94 12.88 -0.71
CA VAL A 32 4.20 11.44 -0.53
C VAL A 32 5.18 11.19 0.61
N TYR A 33 6.30 11.92 0.66
CA TYR A 33 7.33 11.78 1.71
C TYR A 33 6.78 12.10 3.10
N LYS A 34 5.94 13.13 3.22
CA LYS A 34 5.30 13.46 4.48
C LYS A 34 4.42 12.32 4.99
N ILE A 35 3.59 11.74 4.12
CA ILE A 35 2.74 10.59 4.48
C ILE A 35 3.62 9.39 4.84
N GLN A 36 4.62 9.08 4.00
CA GLN A 36 5.54 7.98 4.24
C GLN A 36 6.25 8.08 5.59
N SER A 37 6.69 9.27 6.01
CA SER A 37 7.36 9.46 7.29
C SER A 37 6.45 9.12 8.48
N ASN A 38 5.14 9.34 8.34
CA ASN A 38 4.17 9.06 9.40
C ASN A 38 3.76 7.58 9.47
N ILE A 39 3.65 6.91 8.31
CA ILE A 39 3.16 5.53 8.24
C ILE A 39 4.26 4.47 8.15
N SER A 40 5.53 4.86 8.17
CA SER A 40 6.66 3.94 8.07
C SER A 40 6.69 2.95 9.23
N TYR A 41 6.73 1.65 8.91
CA TYR A 41 6.91 0.59 9.91
C TYR A 41 8.30 0.61 10.55
N TYR A 42 9.32 1.08 9.82
CA TYR A 42 10.75 0.97 10.18
C TYR A 42 11.35 2.25 10.74
N ASP A 43 10.70 3.39 10.55
CA ASP A 43 11.14 4.66 11.13
C ASP A 43 10.57 4.78 12.55
N SER A 44 11.45 4.74 13.55
CA SER A 44 11.07 4.81 14.96
C SER A 44 10.36 6.11 15.35
N GLY A 45 10.47 7.16 14.54
CA GLY A 45 9.78 8.43 14.71
C GLY A 45 8.39 8.48 14.08
N SER A 46 8.01 7.48 13.30
CA SER A 46 6.70 7.43 12.65
C SER A 46 5.56 7.19 13.64
N THR A 47 4.37 7.67 13.32
CA THR A 47 3.14 7.42 14.10
C THR A 47 2.85 5.93 14.23
N VAL A 48 3.05 5.15 13.16
CA VAL A 48 2.88 3.69 13.17
C VAL A 48 3.88 3.01 14.10
N SER A 49 5.15 3.36 14.05
CA SER A 49 6.18 2.76 14.91
C SER A 49 5.98 3.12 16.38
N ILE A 50 5.55 4.35 16.69
CA ILE A 50 5.20 4.79 18.05
C ILE A 50 4.02 3.96 18.56
N PHE A 51 2.94 3.80 17.78
CA PHE A 51 1.83 2.92 18.15
C PHE A 51 2.30 1.47 18.37
N ASN A 52 3.08 0.92 17.44
CA ASN A 52 3.57 -0.45 17.52
C ASN A 52 4.39 -0.73 18.80
N SER A 53 5.09 0.30 19.28
CA SER A 53 5.91 0.24 20.50
C SER A 53 5.14 0.56 21.79
N SER A 54 3.92 1.10 21.71
CA SER A 54 3.13 1.44 22.89
C SER A 54 2.64 0.18 23.62
N PRO A 55 2.42 0.22 24.95
CA PRO A 55 1.78 -0.88 25.66
C PRO A 55 0.29 -0.97 25.37
N ALA A 56 -0.31 -2.14 25.61
CA ALA A 56 -1.76 -2.33 25.53
C ALA A 56 -2.52 -1.40 26.49
N GLY A 57 -3.70 -0.95 26.07
CA GLY A 57 -4.57 -0.06 26.84
C GLY A 57 -4.13 1.41 26.85
N VAL A 58 -2.98 1.75 26.25
CA VAL A 58 -2.50 3.15 26.15
C VAL A 58 -2.87 3.73 24.79
N PRO A 59 -3.70 4.81 24.76
CA PRO A 59 -4.02 5.49 23.50
C PRO A 59 -2.79 6.17 22.89
N ALA A 60 -2.50 5.85 21.63
CA ALA A 60 -1.48 6.52 20.82
C ALA A 60 -2.14 7.54 19.89
N ALA A 61 -1.68 8.78 19.91
CA ALA A 61 -2.18 9.82 19.02
C ALA A 61 -1.77 9.52 17.57
N LEU A 62 -2.71 9.68 16.64
CA LEU A 62 -2.48 9.55 15.20
C LEU A 62 -2.47 10.94 14.56
N ASP A 63 -1.53 11.16 13.64
CA ASP A 63 -1.63 12.31 12.74
C ASP A 63 -2.83 12.14 11.79
N PRO A 64 -3.32 13.23 11.16
CA PRO A 64 -4.55 13.17 10.36
C PRO A 64 -4.52 12.17 9.20
N ASP A 65 -3.36 12.01 8.54
CA ASP A 65 -3.22 11.09 7.42
C ASP A 65 -3.24 9.64 7.91
N THR A 66 -2.46 9.31 8.94
CA THR A 66 -2.44 7.98 9.56
C THR A 66 -3.82 7.61 10.12
N TYR A 67 -4.52 8.56 10.77
CA TYR A 67 -5.87 8.33 11.26
C TYR A 67 -6.81 7.91 10.12
N THR A 68 -6.82 8.67 9.02
CA THR A 68 -7.69 8.40 7.87
C THR A 68 -7.40 7.04 7.24
N ILE A 69 -6.11 6.69 7.10
CA ILE A 69 -5.71 5.38 6.56
C ILE A 69 -6.19 4.26 7.49
N VAL A 70 -5.98 4.37 8.80
CA VAL A 70 -6.41 3.36 9.78
C VAL A 70 -7.93 3.21 9.81
N GLU A 71 -8.67 4.33 9.79
CA GLU A 71 -10.14 4.32 9.73
C GLU A 71 -10.65 3.53 8.52
N LYS A 72 -10.14 3.84 7.32
CA LYS A 72 -10.50 3.13 6.09
C LYS A 72 -10.06 1.66 6.10
N ALA A 73 -8.87 1.38 6.60
CA ALA A 73 -8.38 0.03 6.75
C ALA A 73 -9.29 -0.82 7.66
N LEU A 74 -9.74 -0.27 8.78
CA LEU A 74 -10.68 -0.95 9.70
C LEU A 74 -12.07 -1.14 9.08
N GLU A 75 -12.56 -0.20 8.25
CA GLU A 75 -13.79 -0.38 7.47
C GLU A 75 -13.67 -1.59 6.54
N VAL A 76 -12.56 -1.69 5.80
CA VAL A 76 -12.29 -2.81 4.88
C VAL A 76 -12.10 -4.12 5.65
N SER A 77 -11.40 -4.10 6.79
CA SER A 77 -11.24 -5.29 7.64
C SER A 77 -12.58 -5.84 8.09
N LYS A 78 -13.49 -4.98 8.52
CA LYS A 78 -14.86 -5.37 8.90
C LYS A 78 -15.66 -5.90 7.70
N ALA A 79 -15.63 -5.20 6.56
CA ALA A 79 -16.38 -5.57 5.36
C ALA A 79 -15.90 -6.91 4.77
N SER A 80 -14.62 -7.21 4.88
CA SER A 80 -13.99 -8.45 4.41
C SER A 80 -13.99 -9.59 5.44
N ASN A 81 -14.60 -9.39 6.62
CA ASN A 81 -14.54 -10.34 7.74
C ASN A 81 -13.09 -10.74 8.10
N GLY A 82 -12.16 -9.79 8.04
CA GLY A 82 -10.75 -9.99 8.39
C GLY A 82 -9.87 -10.58 7.29
N ALA A 83 -10.39 -10.74 6.06
CA ALA A 83 -9.54 -11.16 4.93
C ALA A 83 -8.49 -10.09 4.57
N PHE A 84 -8.77 -8.82 4.84
CA PHE A 84 -7.79 -7.75 4.92
C PHE A 84 -7.65 -7.33 6.39
N ASP A 85 -6.43 -7.34 6.92
CA ASP A 85 -6.18 -6.96 8.31
C ASP A 85 -4.81 -6.31 8.48
N ILE A 86 -4.82 -5.04 8.90
CA ILE A 86 -3.58 -4.29 9.12
C ILE A 86 -2.78 -4.77 10.34
N THR A 87 -3.36 -5.64 11.18
CA THR A 87 -2.65 -6.23 12.32
C THR A 87 -1.81 -7.44 11.95
N ILE A 88 -1.67 -7.77 10.67
CA ILE A 88 -0.87 -8.91 10.17
C ILE A 88 0.63 -8.78 10.46
N ALA A 89 1.12 -7.60 10.82
CA ALA A 89 2.52 -7.27 10.97
C ALA A 89 3.35 -8.27 11.81
N PRO A 90 2.91 -8.78 12.99
CA PRO A 90 3.68 -9.75 13.76
C PRO A 90 3.95 -11.06 13.01
N VAL A 91 3.07 -11.45 12.10
CA VAL A 91 3.24 -12.61 11.24
C VAL A 91 4.10 -12.27 10.03
N GLU A 92 3.87 -11.10 9.40
CA GLU A 92 4.66 -10.64 8.24
C GLU A 92 6.15 -10.54 8.57
N GLU A 93 6.51 -10.11 9.78
CA GLU A 93 7.89 -10.06 10.26
C GLU A 93 8.64 -11.40 10.20
N LEU A 94 7.92 -12.52 10.27
CA LEU A 94 8.51 -13.87 10.17
C LEU A 94 8.89 -14.24 8.73
N TRP A 95 8.21 -13.63 7.75
CA TRP A 95 8.41 -13.88 6.32
C TRP A 95 9.46 -12.93 5.75
N ASP A 96 10.72 -13.37 5.69
CA ASP A 96 11.79 -12.55 5.12
C ASP A 96 11.87 -12.67 3.59
N PHE A 97 10.89 -12.06 2.90
CA PHE A 97 10.85 -11.99 1.44
C PHE A 97 12.04 -11.25 0.80
N LYS A 98 12.94 -10.67 1.59
CA LYS A 98 14.10 -9.89 1.11
C LYS A 98 15.42 -10.58 1.34
N SER A 99 15.44 -11.68 2.08
CA SER A 99 16.62 -12.48 2.30
C SER A 99 17.22 -12.94 0.96
N GLU A 100 18.52 -13.06 0.91
CA GLU A 100 19.21 -13.73 -0.22
C GLU A 100 18.91 -15.22 -0.27
N SER A 101 18.49 -15.83 0.84
CA SER A 101 18.14 -17.23 0.96
C SER A 101 16.88 -17.40 1.83
N PRO A 102 15.71 -16.94 1.34
CA PRO A 102 14.50 -16.96 2.13
C PRO A 102 14.01 -18.40 2.36
N VAL A 103 13.53 -18.64 3.59
CA VAL A 103 12.92 -19.89 4.00
C VAL A 103 11.56 -19.61 4.65
N PRO A 104 10.56 -20.49 4.46
CA PRO A 104 9.29 -20.34 5.17
C PRO A 104 9.52 -20.44 6.69
N PRO A 105 8.86 -19.58 7.50
CA PRO A 105 8.93 -19.70 8.95
C PRO A 105 8.29 -21.01 9.43
N GLU A 106 8.74 -21.47 10.60
CA GLU A 106 8.16 -22.65 11.21
C GLU A 106 6.70 -22.40 11.65
N GLN A 107 5.84 -23.41 11.48
CA GLN A 107 4.40 -23.28 11.74
C GLN A 107 4.07 -22.93 13.20
N ASN A 108 4.87 -23.39 14.16
CA ASN A 108 4.71 -23.01 15.56
C ASN A 108 4.93 -21.51 15.79
N LEU A 109 5.91 -20.89 15.12
CA LEU A 109 6.16 -19.44 15.20
C LEU A 109 5.01 -18.65 14.58
N ILE A 110 4.48 -19.12 13.44
CA ILE A 110 3.29 -18.51 12.84
C ILE A 110 2.13 -18.55 13.82
N ASN A 111 1.83 -19.73 14.40
CA ASN A 111 0.72 -19.91 15.34
C ASN A 111 0.88 -19.06 16.62
N GLU A 112 2.11 -18.85 17.08
CA GLU A 112 2.40 -17.98 18.21
C GLU A 112 2.14 -16.50 17.92
N ASN A 113 2.40 -16.05 16.69
CA ASN A 113 2.21 -14.66 16.29
C ASN A 113 0.78 -14.37 15.81
N LEU A 114 0.05 -15.37 15.31
CA LEU A 114 -1.37 -15.23 14.95
C LEU A 114 -2.26 -14.77 16.12
N LYS A 115 -1.84 -14.99 17.37
CA LYS A 115 -2.57 -14.51 18.56
C LYS A 115 -2.69 -12.98 18.62
N TYR A 116 -1.80 -12.27 17.94
CA TYR A 116 -1.75 -10.82 17.89
C TYR A 116 -2.42 -10.23 16.63
N VAL A 117 -2.87 -11.11 15.71
CA VAL A 117 -3.58 -10.72 14.50
C VAL A 117 -5.08 -10.68 14.76
N GLY A 118 -5.73 -9.62 14.34
CA GLY A 118 -7.17 -9.42 14.45
C GLY A 118 -7.52 -7.96 14.69
N TYR A 119 -8.16 -7.33 13.70
CA TYR A 119 -8.58 -5.93 13.75
C TYR A 119 -9.47 -5.59 14.97
N ASN A 120 -10.13 -6.59 15.56
CA ASN A 120 -10.92 -6.43 16.79
C ASN A 120 -10.04 -6.11 18.03
N ASN A 121 -8.73 -6.29 17.93
CA ASN A 121 -7.77 -5.88 18.96
C ASN A 121 -7.43 -4.38 18.89
N LEU A 122 -8.04 -3.64 17.98
CA LEU A 122 -7.84 -2.20 17.78
C LEU A 122 -9.09 -1.42 18.16
N ILE A 123 -8.91 -0.36 18.94
CA ILE A 123 -9.95 0.61 19.31
C ILE A 123 -9.53 1.96 18.73
N LEU A 124 -10.27 2.42 17.72
CA LEU A 124 -10.08 3.74 17.12
C LEU A 124 -11.02 4.73 17.77
N ASP A 125 -10.47 5.79 18.37
CA ASP A 125 -11.22 6.91 18.95
C ASP A 125 -11.30 8.06 17.94
N SER A 126 -12.48 8.30 17.42
CA SER A 126 -12.71 9.36 16.42
C SER A 126 -12.72 10.75 17.00
N GLU A 127 -13.00 10.92 18.29
CA GLU A 127 -13.03 12.22 18.97
C GLU A 127 -11.60 12.71 19.27
N ASN A 128 -10.79 11.83 19.87
CA ASN A 128 -9.43 12.15 20.28
C ASN A 128 -8.36 11.83 19.22
N LYS A 129 -8.75 11.22 18.09
CA LYS A 129 -7.85 10.77 17.01
C LYS A 129 -6.73 9.86 17.54
N THR A 130 -7.10 8.89 18.36
CA THR A 130 -6.16 7.92 18.94
C THR A 130 -6.48 6.49 18.53
N LEU A 131 -5.46 5.65 18.54
CA LEU A 131 -5.56 4.21 18.35
C LEU A 131 -5.03 3.51 19.60
N THR A 132 -5.80 2.54 20.10
CA THR A 132 -5.42 1.74 21.26
C THR A 132 -5.45 0.26 20.89
N LYS A 133 -4.44 -0.51 21.31
CA LYS A 133 -4.48 -1.97 21.22
C LYS A 133 -4.90 -2.60 22.53
N THR A 134 -5.67 -3.68 22.46
CA THR A 134 -6.27 -4.34 23.64
C THR A 134 -5.32 -5.34 24.30
N ILE A 135 -4.33 -5.85 23.56
CA ILE A 135 -3.32 -6.79 24.06
C ILE A 135 -1.92 -6.38 23.58
N ASP A 136 -0.90 -6.66 24.40
CA ASP A 136 0.49 -6.45 24.00
C ASP A 136 0.87 -7.40 22.85
N GLY A 137 1.78 -6.95 22.00
CA GLY A 137 2.22 -7.71 20.82
C GLY A 137 1.46 -7.39 19.53
N VAL A 138 0.28 -6.77 19.61
CA VAL A 138 -0.41 -6.25 18.40
C VAL A 138 0.44 -5.15 17.77
N LYS A 139 0.65 -5.28 16.48
CA LYS A 139 1.33 -4.28 15.64
C LYS A 139 0.55 -4.10 14.35
N ILE A 140 0.58 -2.91 13.77
CA ILE A 140 -0.03 -2.63 12.46
C ILE A 140 1.04 -2.37 11.40
N ASP A 141 0.76 -2.79 10.17
CA ASP A 141 1.45 -2.37 8.95
C ASP A 141 0.43 -1.77 7.98
N LEU A 142 0.74 -0.60 7.44
CA LEU A 142 -0.13 0.12 6.49
C LEU A 142 0.35 0.00 5.04
N GLY A 143 1.32 -0.86 4.76
CA GLY A 143 1.88 -1.07 3.42
C GLY A 143 0.86 -1.50 2.38
N GLY A 144 -0.19 -2.22 2.80
CA GLY A 144 -1.27 -2.68 1.91
C GLY A 144 -2.23 -1.56 1.45
N CYS A 145 -2.29 -0.42 2.16
CA CYS A 145 -3.22 0.67 1.85
C CYS A 145 -2.53 2.05 1.75
N GLY A 146 -1.40 2.25 2.41
CA GLY A 146 -0.70 3.53 2.46
C GLY A 146 -0.24 4.06 1.10
N LYS A 147 0.14 3.18 0.17
CA LYS A 147 0.52 3.59 -1.20
C LYS A 147 -0.64 4.23 -1.96
N GLY A 148 -1.82 3.61 -1.89
CA GLY A 148 -3.03 4.13 -2.51
C GLY A 148 -3.40 5.50 -1.96
N TYR A 149 -3.36 5.64 -0.64
CA TYR A 149 -3.62 6.92 0.02
C TYR A 149 -2.60 7.99 -0.39
N ALA A 150 -1.31 7.69 -0.37
CA ALA A 150 -0.27 8.63 -0.76
C ALA A 150 -0.39 9.04 -2.24
N CYS A 151 -0.74 8.10 -3.13
CA CYS A 151 -1.00 8.37 -4.55
C CYS A 151 -2.18 9.32 -4.73
N GLN A 152 -3.28 9.07 -4.01
CA GLN A 152 -4.47 9.94 -4.04
C GLN A 152 -4.15 11.35 -3.54
N LYS A 153 -3.41 11.48 -2.43
CA LYS A 153 -3.03 12.81 -1.90
C LYS A 153 -2.08 13.57 -2.82
N ALA A 154 -1.16 12.88 -3.49
CA ALA A 154 -0.31 13.49 -4.51
C ALA A 154 -1.14 13.96 -5.71
N LEU A 155 -2.16 13.20 -6.10
CA LEU A 155 -3.10 13.59 -7.16
C LEU A 155 -3.91 14.82 -6.77
N GLU A 156 -4.48 14.86 -5.56
CA GLU A 156 -5.21 16.02 -5.01
C GLU A 156 -4.33 17.28 -5.02
N TYR A 157 -3.06 17.17 -4.60
CA TYR A 157 -2.10 18.27 -4.70
C TYR A 157 -1.93 18.78 -6.13
N ILE A 158 -1.83 17.88 -7.12
CA ILE A 158 -1.71 18.24 -8.54
C ILE A 158 -2.98 18.95 -9.02
N GLU A 159 -4.14 18.40 -8.70
CA GLU A 159 -5.44 18.96 -9.08
C GLU A 159 -5.64 20.38 -8.53
N GLU A 160 -5.33 20.59 -7.25
CA GLU A 160 -5.50 21.89 -6.58
C GLU A 160 -4.52 22.96 -7.08
N ASN A 161 -3.26 22.60 -7.35
CA ASN A 161 -2.21 23.57 -7.64
C ASN A 161 -1.89 23.70 -9.14
N TYR A 162 -2.27 22.69 -9.95
CA TYR A 162 -1.96 22.63 -11.39
C TYR A 162 -3.16 22.12 -12.21
N PRO A 163 -4.35 22.78 -12.16
CA PRO A 163 -5.59 22.27 -12.76
C PRO A 163 -5.53 22.08 -14.28
N ASP A 164 -4.65 22.81 -14.97
CA ASP A 164 -4.46 22.70 -16.42
C ASP A 164 -3.42 21.62 -16.82
N SER A 165 -2.91 20.85 -15.86
CA SER A 165 -1.93 19.79 -16.10
C SER A 165 -2.59 18.46 -16.47
N TYR A 166 -1.76 17.52 -16.90
CA TYR A 166 -2.09 16.10 -16.90
C TYR A 166 -1.01 15.34 -16.15
N ALA A 167 -1.39 14.22 -15.50
CA ALA A 167 -0.44 13.39 -14.78
C ALA A 167 -0.83 11.91 -14.82
N ILE A 168 0.20 11.05 -14.71
CA ILE A 168 0.12 9.63 -14.44
C ILE A 168 1.00 9.39 -13.22
N LEU A 169 0.41 8.85 -12.16
CA LEU A 169 1.08 8.45 -10.94
C LEU A 169 1.05 6.92 -10.88
N ASP A 170 2.22 6.28 -10.83
CA ASP A 170 2.34 4.83 -10.64
C ASP A 170 3.16 4.57 -9.37
N PHE A 171 2.51 4.07 -8.34
CA PHE A 171 3.09 3.78 -7.04
C PHE A 171 3.05 2.28 -6.77
N GLY A 172 3.89 1.55 -7.52
CA GLY A 172 4.05 0.11 -7.35
C GLY A 172 2.77 -0.68 -7.67
N GLY A 173 2.18 -0.45 -8.83
CA GLY A 173 0.96 -1.10 -9.30
C GLY A 173 -0.34 -0.41 -8.86
N ASN A 174 -0.24 0.74 -8.19
CA ASN A 174 -1.35 1.64 -7.96
C ASN A 174 -1.20 2.81 -8.92
N VAL A 175 -2.01 2.84 -9.97
CA VAL A 175 -1.94 3.82 -11.06
C VAL A 175 -3.15 4.74 -11.01
N ASN A 176 -2.91 6.04 -10.82
CA ASN A 176 -3.92 7.09 -10.87
C ASN A 176 -3.61 8.04 -12.03
N VAL A 177 -4.65 8.60 -12.64
CA VAL A 177 -4.49 9.55 -13.74
C VAL A 177 -5.29 10.83 -13.53
N TYR A 178 -4.75 11.95 -14.00
CA TYR A 178 -5.37 13.27 -13.93
C TYR A 178 -5.27 14.00 -15.27
N GLY A 179 -6.28 14.82 -15.56
CA GLY A 179 -6.34 15.68 -16.73
C GLY A 179 -6.61 14.90 -18.02
N GLN A 180 -6.20 15.49 -19.14
CA GLN A 180 -6.42 14.97 -20.49
C GLN A 180 -5.09 14.54 -21.11
N ASN A 181 -4.99 13.30 -21.57
CA ASN A 181 -3.83 12.84 -22.32
C ASN A 181 -3.76 13.54 -23.69
N PRO A 182 -2.78 14.41 -23.94
CA PRO A 182 -2.72 15.18 -25.20
C PRO A 182 -2.43 14.32 -26.43
N LYS A 183 -2.08 13.05 -26.27
CA LYS A 183 -1.77 12.13 -27.36
C LYS A 183 -3.00 11.32 -27.81
N LYS A 184 -4.13 11.40 -27.09
CA LYS A 184 -5.36 10.70 -27.44
C LYS A 184 -6.53 11.68 -27.62
N ILE A 185 -7.34 11.46 -28.65
CA ILE A 185 -8.49 12.32 -28.98
C ILE A 185 -9.53 12.33 -27.85
N ASN A 186 -9.74 11.20 -27.19
CA ASN A 186 -10.66 11.05 -26.06
C ASN A 186 -10.02 11.42 -24.71
N GLY A 187 -8.75 11.84 -24.68
CA GLY A 187 -8.04 12.21 -23.47
C GLY A 187 -7.69 11.06 -22.51
N SER A 188 -8.01 9.80 -22.86
CA SER A 188 -7.77 8.64 -22.00
C SER A 188 -6.28 8.30 -21.85
N PHE A 189 -5.96 7.57 -20.81
CA PHE A 189 -4.64 7.01 -20.56
C PHE A 189 -4.73 5.48 -20.67
N THR A 190 -3.80 4.86 -21.40
CA THR A 190 -3.73 3.40 -21.49
C THR A 190 -2.79 2.88 -20.42
N VAL A 191 -3.29 2.01 -19.56
CA VAL A 191 -2.54 1.32 -18.50
C VAL A 191 -2.43 -0.17 -18.85
N GLY A 192 -1.22 -0.71 -18.84
CA GLY A 192 -0.98 -2.14 -19.04
C GLY A 192 -1.04 -2.89 -17.71
N ILE A 193 -1.86 -3.94 -17.63
CA ILE A 193 -1.87 -4.88 -16.53
C ILE A 193 -0.77 -5.92 -16.80
N GLN A 194 0.20 -6.01 -15.89
CA GLN A 194 1.35 -6.92 -16.02
C GLN A 194 0.88 -8.38 -16.10
N GLU A 195 1.39 -9.12 -17.07
CA GLU A 195 1.21 -10.58 -17.11
C GLU A 195 1.97 -11.23 -15.95
N PRO A 196 1.29 -12.01 -15.07
CA PRO A 196 1.94 -12.68 -13.95
C PRO A 196 3.13 -13.55 -14.38
N PHE A 197 4.24 -13.45 -13.64
CA PHE A 197 5.48 -14.20 -13.85
C PHE A 197 6.16 -14.03 -15.22
N ALA A 198 5.65 -13.16 -16.08
CA ALA A 198 6.25 -12.86 -17.37
C ALA A 198 7.35 -11.77 -17.27
N ALA A 199 8.10 -11.59 -18.35
CA ALA A 199 9.11 -10.54 -18.42
C ALA A 199 8.47 -9.15 -18.27
N ASN A 200 9.22 -8.22 -17.69
CA ASN A 200 8.78 -6.82 -17.57
C ASN A 200 8.39 -6.25 -18.94
N GLY A 201 7.22 -5.61 -19.01
CA GLY A 201 6.65 -5.09 -20.25
C GLY A 201 5.77 -6.06 -21.02
N SER A 202 5.55 -7.28 -20.49
CA SER A 202 4.49 -8.18 -20.96
C SER A 202 3.19 -7.86 -20.25
N TYR A 203 2.13 -7.67 -21.00
CA TYR A 203 0.83 -7.28 -20.47
C TYR A 203 -0.22 -8.34 -20.81
N SER A 204 -1.02 -8.75 -19.83
CA SER A 204 -2.21 -9.58 -20.03
C SER A 204 -3.35 -8.78 -20.62
N GLU A 205 -3.44 -7.49 -20.28
CA GLU A 205 -4.49 -6.59 -20.75
C GLU A 205 -4.01 -5.14 -20.81
N MET A 206 -4.64 -4.35 -21.69
CA MET A 206 -4.46 -2.91 -21.80
C MET A 206 -5.80 -2.24 -21.54
N VAL A 207 -5.87 -1.40 -20.52
CA VAL A 207 -7.11 -0.74 -20.09
C VAL A 207 -6.98 0.76 -20.28
N ASP A 208 -7.99 1.37 -20.89
CA ASP A 208 -8.08 2.83 -21.01
C ASP A 208 -8.86 3.38 -19.81
N ILE A 209 -8.25 4.30 -19.08
CA ILE A 209 -8.84 5.03 -17.96
C ILE A 209 -8.81 6.53 -18.23
N THR A 210 -9.71 7.27 -17.57
CA THR A 210 -9.85 8.72 -17.70
C THR A 210 -9.56 9.42 -16.37
N SER A 211 -9.45 10.74 -16.40
CA SER A 211 -9.18 11.55 -15.19
C SER A 211 -10.11 11.21 -14.05
N GLY A 212 -9.53 10.97 -12.87
CA GLY A 212 -10.24 10.55 -11.66
C GLY A 212 -10.43 9.04 -11.49
N GLU A 213 -10.08 8.24 -12.51
CA GLU A 213 -10.06 6.79 -12.42
C GLU A 213 -8.67 6.29 -12.00
N SER A 214 -8.64 5.12 -11.39
CA SER A 214 -7.42 4.45 -10.97
C SER A 214 -7.46 2.94 -11.27
N ILE A 215 -6.30 2.33 -11.47
CA ILE A 215 -6.14 0.88 -11.52
C ILE A 215 -5.18 0.47 -10.42
N VAL A 216 -5.61 -0.46 -9.57
CA VAL A 216 -4.78 -1.02 -8.50
C VAL A 216 -4.63 -2.52 -8.73
N THR A 217 -3.39 -2.98 -8.83
CA THR A 217 -3.08 -4.39 -9.06
C THR A 217 -2.30 -4.97 -7.89
N SER A 218 -2.81 -6.05 -7.32
CA SER A 218 -2.12 -6.91 -6.36
C SER A 218 -1.76 -8.24 -7.02
N GLY A 219 -0.50 -8.67 -6.90
CA GLY A 219 -0.03 -9.88 -7.58
C GLY A 219 0.95 -10.70 -6.76
N THR A 220 0.82 -12.03 -6.82
CA THR A 220 1.65 -13.00 -6.11
C THR A 220 3.09 -13.05 -6.64
N TYR A 221 3.31 -12.51 -7.84
CA TYR A 221 4.59 -12.53 -8.57
C TYR A 221 5.54 -11.38 -8.22
N GLN A 222 5.09 -10.35 -7.46
CA GLN A 222 5.91 -9.15 -7.19
C GLN A 222 6.96 -9.37 -6.11
N ARG A 223 6.56 -9.99 -4.98
CA ARG A 223 7.45 -10.34 -3.86
C ARG A 223 7.19 -11.78 -3.48
N HIS A 224 8.03 -12.68 -3.97
CA HIS A 224 7.87 -14.11 -3.77
C HIS A 224 9.24 -14.80 -3.79
N PHE A 225 9.27 -16.01 -3.28
CA PHE A 225 10.40 -16.93 -3.42
C PHE A 225 9.93 -18.38 -3.58
N TYR A 226 10.79 -19.20 -4.14
CA TYR A 226 10.55 -20.64 -4.25
C TYR A 226 11.33 -21.39 -3.18
N TYR A 227 10.64 -22.26 -2.46
CA TYR A 227 11.26 -23.19 -1.51
C TYR A 227 10.63 -24.58 -1.68
N ASN A 228 11.45 -25.61 -1.89
CA ASN A 228 10.99 -26.98 -2.15
C ASN A 228 9.92 -27.04 -3.27
N ASN A 229 10.14 -26.34 -4.38
CA ASN A 229 9.23 -26.24 -5.54
C ASN A 229 7.85 -25.62 -5.24
N LYS A 230 7.66 -25.02 -4.08
CA LYS A 230 6.46 -24.25 -3.74
C LYS A 230 6.76 -22.76 -3.79
N ASN A 231 5.86 -21.99 -4.40
CA ASN A 231 5.91 -20.52 -4.40
C ASN A 231 5.34 -19.97 -3.09
N TYR A 232 6.07 -19.05 -2.45
CA TYR A 232 5.64 -18.31 -1.28
C TYR A 232 5.67 -16.82 -1.60
N HIS A 233 4.57 -16.13 -1.42
CA HIS A 233 4.41 -14.72 -1.77
C HIS A 233 3.92 -13.89 -0.57
N HIS A 234 4.06 -12.57 -0.68
CA HIS A 234 3.82 -11.61 0.41
C HIS A 234 2.34 -11.34 0.71
N ILE A 235 1.41 -11.84 -0.08
CA ILE A 235 -0.03 -11.68 0.19
C ILE A 235 -0.41 -12.79 1.16
N LEU A 236 -0.43 -12.46 2.45
CA LEU A 236 -0.71 -13.41 3.53
C LEU A 236 -2.20 -13.47 3.84
N ASP A 237 -2.68 -14.66 4.16
CA ASP A 237 -4.01 -14.86 4.74
C ASP A 237 -3.94 -14.61 6.26
N PRO A 238 -4.65 -13.59 6.79
CA PRO A 238 -4.59 -13.27 8.22
C PRO A 238 -5.11 -14.38 9.14
N SER A 239 -5.92 -15.30 8.60
CA SER A 239 -6.45 -16.42 9.38
C SER A 239 -5.46 -17.56 9.57
N THR A 240 -4.52 -17.74 8.64
CA THR A 240 -3.53 -18.82 8.64
C THR A 240 -2.11 -18.33 8.86
N GLY A 241 -1.84 -17.05 8.59
CA GLY A 241 -0.50 -16.46 8.61
C GLY A 241 0.44 -16.95 7.51
N THR A 242 -0.10 -17.64 6.51
CA THR A 242 0.64 -18.16 5.36
C THR A 242 0.23 -17.45 4.07
N PRO A 243 1.02 -17.53 2.99
CA PRO A 243 0.59 -17.02 1.69
C PRO A 243 -0.78 -17.55 1.29
N SER A 244 -1.65 -16.65 0.84
CA SER A 244 -3.02 -16.97 0.44
C SER A 244 -3.04 -17.94 -0.74
N ASP A 245 -3.89 -18.95 -0.68
CA ASP A 245 -4.12 -19.93 -1.75
C ASP A 245 -5.50 -19.66 -2.39
N SER A 246 -5.65 -18.48 -2.98
CA SER A 246 -6.91 -18.05 -3.60
C SER A 246 -7.14 -18.60 -5.01
N GLY A 247 -6.11 -19.17 -5.63
CA GLY A 247 -6.12 -19.58 -7.03
C GLY A 247 -5.96 -18.43 -8.03
N PHE A 248 -5.74 -17.19 -7.55
CA PHE A 248 -5.47 -16.03 -8.41
C PHE A 248 -4.01 -15.58 -8.27
N ASP A 249 -3.34 -15.39 -9.40
CA ASP A 249 -1.98 -14.82 -9.42
C ASP A 249 -1.98 -13.29 -9.42
N SER A 250 -3.04 -12.69 -9.91
CA SER A 250 -3.21 -11.23 -9.99
C SER A 250 -4.67 -10.84 -9.89
N VAL A 251 -4.92 -9.74 -9.20
CA VAL A 251 -6.24 -9.09 -9.13
C VAL A 251 -6.05 -7.60 -9.38
N SER A 252 -6.79 -7.07 -10.35
CA SER A 252 -6.84 -5.64 -10.65
C SER A 252 -8.24 -5.09 -10.37
N VAL A 253 -8.29 -3.91 -9.77
CA VAL A 253 -9.53 -3.16 -9.48
C VAL A 253 -9.44 -1.81 -10.16
N ILE A 254 -10.51 -1.39 -10.81
CA ILE A 254 -10.64 -0.09 -11.50
C ILE A 254 -11.64 0.76 -10.74
#